data_0b879d900056965c09cc38911d7ee9d7
#
_entry.id   0b879d900056965c09cc38911d7ee9d7
#
_cell.length_a   1.000
_cell.length_b   1.000
_cell.length_c   1.000
_cell.angle_alpha   90.00
_cell.angle_beta   90.00
_cell.angle_gamma   90.00
#
_symmetry.space_group_name_H-M   'P 1'
#
loop_
_entity.id
_entity.type
_entity.pdbx_description
1 polymer ?
#
loop_
_entity_poly.entity_id
_entity_poly.type
_entity_poly.pdbx_seq_one_letter_code
_entity_poly.pdbx_strand_id
1 'polypeptide(L)'
;MTMRPVVTYVTNRKRTPPGHDILGRRAVAARLAAMRGAAYKGDWDGREAYDAPPYFVPDDALEVGRAHRLGIATADDLFGGVVPHAFVATKAITHGLCRDDATAPEGWSREMATCVGDAVLRGYTAFSRDDALAAVRELLDGGEARIKRCDGIGGGGQEVVRDLDESARVLDPLDDEALAAGGIVVEENLGDVTTFSVGLVTIGGLALSYCGTQRTVRNGHGHEVYCGSTIDCVRGGFEALAAHALRDDVRRAVDLARRYDAAALASYPGVYASRRNYDVASGRGCDGTLRVGVLEQSWRPGGASGAEVLAIEA
;
A
#
# COMPACT_ATOMS: atom_id res chain seq x y z
N MET A 1 -31.98 15.36 -1.21
CA MET A 1 -30.57 15.33 -1.70
C MET A 1 -30.47 14.23 -2.75
N THR A 2 -30.04 14.53 -3.96
CA THR A 2 -29.83 13.51 -4.99
C THR A 2 -28.68 12.61 -4.54
N MET A 3 -28.91 11.28 -4.49
CA MET A 3 -27.90 10.32 -4.04
C MET A 3 -26.79 10.22 -5.09
N ARG A 4 -25.54 10.33 -4.68
CA ARG A 4 -24.36 10.22 -5.55
C ARG A 4 -24.21 8.77 -6.02
N PRO A 5 -24.25 8.48 -7.34
CA PRO A 5 -24.03 7.13 -7.84
C PRO A 5 -22.60 6.66 -7.52
N VAL A 6 -22.40 5.35 -7.40
CA VAL A 6 -21.08 4.74 -7.20
C VAL A 6 -20.58 4.17 -8.52
N VAL A 7 -19.34 4.45 -8.85
CA VAL A 7 -18.68 3.96 -10.08
C VAL A 7 -17.32 3.34 -9.75
N THR A 8 -16.92 2.32 -10.48
CA THR A 8 -15.53 1.86 -10.51
C THR A 8 -14.72 2.68 -11.50
N TYR A 9 -13.44 2.91 -11.21
CA TYR A 9 -12.54 3.68 -12.07
C TYR A 9 -11.24 2.91 -12.31
N VAL A 10 -10.83 2.83 -13.59
CA VAL A 10 -9.57 2.19 -14.00
C VAL A 10 -8.56 3.27 -14.33
N THR A 11 -7.48 3.32 -13.55
CA THR A 11 -6.43 4.35 -13.66
C THR A 11 -5.56 4.15 -14.91
N ASN A 12 -5.25 2.90 -15.24
CA ASN A 12 -4.45 2.54 -16.40
C ASN A 12 -5.14 1.45 -17.24
N ARG A 13 -5.83 1.86 -18.30
CA ARG A 13 -6.55 0.93 -19.21
C ARG A 13 -5.63 0.01 -20.02
N LYS A 14 -4.32 0.31 -20.09
CA LYS A 14 -3.34 -0.57 -20.76
C LYS A 14 -2.95 -1.76 -19.88
N ARG A 15 -3.14 -1.65 -18.59
CA ARG A 15 -2.91 -2.74 -17.63
C ARG A 15 -4.18 -3.58 -17.55
N THR A 16 -4.11 -4.85 -17.93
CA THR A 16 -5.19 -5.81 -17.72
C THR A 16 -5.00 -6.43 -16.32
N PRO A 17 -5.77 -6.02 -15.31
CA PRO A 17 -5.70 -6.67 -14.01
C PRO A 17 -6.24 -8.10 -14.10
N PRO A 18 -5.86 -9.02 -13.19
CA PRO A 18 -6.46 -10.33 -13.08
C PRO A 18 -7.99 -10.22 -12.94
N GLY A 19 -8.72 -11.13 -13.57
CA GLY A 19 -10.20 -11.08 -13.60
C GLY A 19 -10.85 -11.06 -12.20
N HIS A 20 -10.20 -11.71 -11.21
CA HIS A 20 -10.67 -11.71 -9.82
C HIS A 20 -10.56 -10.34 -9.15
N ASP A 21 -9.53 -9.52 -9.48
CA ASP A 21 -9.39 -8.16 -8.96
C ASP A 21 -10.51 -7.25 -9.47
N ILE A 22 -10.87 -7.39 -10.76
CA ILE A 22 -11.97 -6.66 -11.36
C ILE A 22 -13.30 -7.01 -10.67
N LEU A 23 -13.57 -8.31 -10.53
CA LEU A 23 -14.79 -8.80 -9.90
C LEU A 23 -14.88 -8.39 -8.43
N GLY A 24 -13.78 -8.52 -7.68
CA GLY A 24 -13.69 -8.10 -6.28
C GLY A 24 -13.98 -6.60 -6.11
N ARG A 25 -13.37 -5.74 -6.93
CA ARG A 25 -13.61 -4.30 -6.89
C ARG A 25 -15.05 -3.92 -7.24
N ARG A 26 -15.64 -4.56 -8.26
CA ARG A 26 -17.06 -4.35 -8.62
C ARG A 26 -18.00 -4.79 -7.50
N ALA A 27 -17.70 -5.89 -6.82
CA ALA A 27 -18.47 -6.36 -5.67
C ALA A 27 -18.38 -5.37 -4.49
N VAL A 28 -17.19 -4.85 -4.18
CA VAL A 28 -16.98 -3.79 -3.18
C VAL A 28 -17.77 -2.54 -3.57
N ALA A 29 -17.69 -2.08 -4.81
CA ALA A 29 -18.42 -0.90 -5.28
C ALA A 29 -19.95 -1.05 -5.19
N ALA A 30 -20.47 -2.23 -5.52
CA ALA A 30 -21.89 -2.52 -5.41
C ALA A 30 -22.39 -2.49 -3.95
N ARG A 31 -21.61 -3.03 -3.00
CA ARG A 31 -21.94 -2.97 -1.56
C ARG A 31 -21.86 -1.53 -1.03
N LEU A 32 -20.82 -0.79 -1.40
CA LEU A 32 -20.71 0.63 -1.05
C LEU A 32 -21.90 1.45 -1.57
N ALA A 33 -22.39 1.14 -2.77
CA ALA A 33 -23.58 1.77 -3.32
C ALA A 33 -24.82 1.45 -2.46
N ALA A 34 -25.03 0.19 -2.11
CA ALA A 34 -26.13 -0.22 -1.24
C ALA A 34 -26.09 0.46 0.12
N MET A 35 -24.94 0.49 0.80
CA MET A 35 -24.75 1.15 2.08
C MET A 35 -25.03 2.66 2.03
N ARG A 36 -24.74 3.30 0.91
CA ARG A 36 -24.97 4.72 0.66
C ARG A 36 -26.42 5.00 0.17
N GLY A 37 -27.26 3.97 -0.02
CA GLY A 37 -28.57 4.09 -0.63
C GLY A 37 -28.53 4.56 -2.09
N ALA A 38 -27.43 4.31 -2.81
CA ALA A 38 -27.15 4.78 -4.15
C ALA A 38 -27.13 3.65 -5.17
N ALA A 39 -27.16 3.97 -6.47
CA ALA A 39 -27.01 2.98 -7.54
C ALA A 39 -25.52 2.74 -7.86
N TYR A 40 -25.12 1.50 -8.03
CA TYR A 40 -23.84 1.16 -8.68
C TYR A 40 -24.02 1.23 -10.21
N LYS A 41 -23.20 2.04 -10.88
CA LYS A 41 -23.33 2.35 -12.31
C LYS A 41 -22.26 1.70 -13.20
N GLY A 42 -21.45 0.79 -12.64
CA GLY A 42 -20.39 0.11 -13.39
C GLY A 42 -19.09 0.92 -13.52
N ASP A 43 -18.34 0.64 -14.58
CA ASP A 43 -17.06 1.26 -14.81
C ASP A 43 -17.24 2.66 -15.42
N TRP A 44 -16.61 3.68 -14.80
CA TRP A 44 -16.61 5.06 -15.29
C TRP A 44 -15.94 5.18 -16.66
N ASP A 45 -16.64 5.70 -17.64
CA ASP A 45 -16.13 5.94 -19.00
C ASP A 45 -16.03 7.42 -19.40
N GLY A 46 -16.53 8.31 -18.54
CA GLY A 46 -16.51 9.76 -18.76
C GLY A 46 -17.62 10.26 -19.70
N ARG A 47 -18.53 9.41 -20.15
CA ARG A 47 -19.59 9.75 -21.13
C ARG A 47 -20.94 9.95 -20.49
N GLU A 48 -21.23 9.21 -19.43
CA GLU A 48 -22.50 9.32 -18.71
C GLU A 48 -22.52 10.58 -17.85
N ALA A 49 -23.54 11.40 -18.01
CA ALA A 49 -23.80 12.54 -17.15
C ALA A 49 -24.65 12.08 -15.95
N TYR A 50 -24.29 12.52 -14.76
CA TYR A 50 -25.03 12.25 -13.55
C TYR A 50 -25.55 13.54 -12.92
N ASP A 51 -26.70 13.48 -12.27
CA ASP A 51 -27.31 14.60 -11.55
C ASP A 51 -26.44 15.09 -10.37
N ALA A 52 -25.57 14.24 -9.85
CA ALA A 52 -24.60 14.56 -8.81
C ALA A 52 -23.26 13.88 -9.12
N PRO A 53 -22.12 14.48 -8.73
CA PRO A 53 -20.80 13.86 -8.93
C PRO A 53 -20.73 12.45 -8.36
N PRO A 54 -20.21 11.44 -9.10
CA PRO A 54 -20.13 10.08 -8.60
C PRO A 54 -19.23 9.94 -7.36
N TYR A 55 -19.46 8.86 -6.61
CA TYR A 55 -18.50 8.33 -5.65
C TYR A 55 -17.63 7.29 -6.35
N PHE A 56 -16.33 7.44 -6.29
CA PHE A 56 -15.40 6.64 -7.06
C PHE A 56 -14.81 5.47 -6.26
N VAL A 57 -14.66 4.32 -6.91
CA VAL A 57 -13.90 3.16 -6.41
C VAL A 57 -12.79 2.86 -7.43
N PRO A 58 -11.63 3.53 -7.31
CA PRO A 58 -10.53 3.37 -8.26
C PRO A 58 -9.77 2.05 -8.03
N ASP A 59 -9.05 1.59 -9.05
CA ASP A 59 -8.18 0.40 -8.97
C ASP A 59 -6.81 0.71 -8.35
N ASP A 60 -6.45 1.99 -8.25
CA ASP A 60 -5.22 2.45 -7.63
C ASP A 60 -5.45 3.80 -6.94
N ALA A 61 -4.50 4.24 -6.10
CA ALA A 61 -4.52 5.60 -5.59
C ALA A 61 -4.38 6.60 -6.74
N LEU A 62 -5.04 7.74 -6.60
CA LEU A 62 -5.09 8.75 -7.65
C LEU A 62 -4.07 9.86 -7.36
N GLU A 63 -3.38 10.34 -8.39
CA GLU A 63 -2.67 11.59 -8.27
C GLU A 63 -3.65 12.77 -8.20
N VAL A 64 -3.30 13.80 -7.42
CA VAL A 64 -4.14 14.97 -7.16
C VAL A 64 -4.67 15.62 -8.44
N GLY A 65 -3.85 15.74 -9.50
CA GLY A 65 -4.29 16.30 -10.77
C GLY A 65 -5.35 15.46 -11.48
N ARG A 66 -5.30 14.13 -11.33
CA ARG A 66 -6.32 13.22 -11.85
C ARG A 66 -7.59 13.28 -11.01
N ALA A 67 -7.47 13.29 -9.69
CA ALA A 67 -8.59 13.41 -8.77
C ALA A 67 -9.40 14.69 -9.04
N HIS A 68 -8.73 15.82 -9.20
CA HIS A 68 -9.39 17.09 -9.54
C HIS A 68 -10.16 17.02 -10.85
N ARG A 69 -9.61 16.40 -11.91
CA ARG A 69 -10.33 16.22 -13.19
C ARG A 69 -11.58 15.36 -13.08
N LEU A 70 -11.64 14.48 -12.08
CA LEU A 70 -12.81 13.66 -11.78
C LEU A 70 -13.80 14.33 -10.80
N GLY A 71 -13.47 15.53 -10.30
CA GLY A 71 -14.28 16.23 -9.30
C GLY A 71 -14.13 15.63 -7.88
N ILE A 72 -13.06 14.87 -7.62
CA ILE A 72 -12.72 14.33 -6.32
C ILE A 72 -11.90 15.38 -5.56
N ALA A 73 -12.44 15.87 -4.44
CA ALA A 73 -11.82 16.92 -3.64
C ALA A 73 -11.47 16.46 -2.22
N THR A 74 -12.14 15.44 -1.71
CA THR A 74 -12.00 14.96 -0.33
C THR A 74 -12.04 13.42 -0.26
N ALA A 75 -11.73 12.87 0.89
CA ALA A 75 -11.86 11.44 1.18
C ALA A 75 -13.32 10.93 1.06
N ASP A 76 -14.31 11.81 1.17
CA ASP A 76 -15.73 11.45 1.04
C ASP A 76 -16.18 11.25 -0.42
N ASP A 77 -15.29 11.48 -1.37
CA ASP A 77 -15.59 11.37 -2.80
C ASP A 77 -15.16 10.03 -3.41
N LEU A 78 -14.35 9.24 -2.69
CA LEU A 78 -13.82 7.98 -3.20
C LEU A 78 -13.66 6.93 -2.09
N PHE A 79 -13.58 5.66 -2.49
CA PHE A 79 -13.07 4.58 -1.65
C PHE A 79 -11.63 4.27 -2.06
N GLY A 80 -10.68 4.88 -1.38
CA GLY A 80 -9.26 4.84 -1.72
C GLY A 80 -8.54 6.08 -1.26
N GLY A 81 -7.43 6.41 -1.92
CA GLY A 81 -6.60 7.55 -1.59
C GLY A 81 -6.22 8.42 -2.78
N VAL A 82 -5.85 9.65 -2.48
CA VAL A 82 -5.25 10.63 -3.40
C VAL A 82 -3.89 11.04 -2.87
N VAL A 83 -2.92 11.14 -3.76
CA VAL A 83 -1.51 11.42 -3.45
C VAL A 83 -0.99 12.57 -4.30
N PRO A 84 -0.01 13.36 -3.80
CA PRO A 84 0.58 14.45 -4.57
C PRO A 84 1.43 13.95 -5.76
N HIS A 85 2.13 12.83 -5.61
CA HIS A 85 3.01 12.21 -6.62
C HIS A 85 2.77 10.70 -6.67
N ALA A 86 2.90 10.09 -7.84
CA ALA A 86 2.60 8.66 -8.05
C ALA A 86 3.40 7.72 -7.12
N PHE A 87 4.69 8.01 -6.89
CA PHE A 87 5.54 7.19 -6.02
C PHE A 87 5.06 7.16 -4.55
N VAL A 88 4.33 8.19 -4.10
CA VAL A 88 3.79 8.27 -2.72
C VAL A 88 2.75 7.18 -2.46
N ALA A 89 2.08 6.70 -3.50
CA ALA A 89 1.13 5.59 -3.40
C ALA A 89 1.79 4.21 -3.33
N THR A 90 3.12 4.13 -3.41
CA THR A 90 3.89 2.87 -3.51
C THR A 90 4.80 2.67 -2.30
N LYS A 91 5.37 1.48 -2.19
CA LYS A 91 6.36 1.17 -1.13
C LYS A 91 7.64 2.03 -1.19
N ALA A 92 7.84 2.83 -2.23
CA ALA A 92 9.01 3.71 -2.35
C ALA A 92 9.20 4.61 -1.12
N ILE A 93 8.12 5.10 -0.50
CA ILE A 93 8.22 5.99 0.67
C ILE A 93 8.55 5.26 1.98
N THR A 94 8.67 3.93 1.97
CA THR A 94 8.89 3.15 3.20
C THR A 94 10.27 3.41 3.82
N HIS A 95 11.28 3.59 2.98
CA HIS A 95 12.67 3.77 3.46
C HIS A 95 13.26 5.09 2.98
N GLY A 96 14.30 5.54 3.66
CA GLY A 96 15.14 6.66 3.21
C GLY A 96 16.06 6.28 2.06
N LEU A 97 16.77 7.26 1.55
CA LEU A 97 17.83 7.06 0.56
C LEU A 97 19.11 6.58 1.27
N CYS A 98 19.91 5.79 0.57
CA CYS A 98 21.17 5.24 1.10
C CYS A 98 22.23 6.33 1.38
N ARG A 99 22.19 7.43 0.61
CA ARG A 99 23.16 8.52 0.69
C ARG A 99 22.46 9.88 0.61
N ASP A 100 23.08 10.91 1.16
CA ASP A 100 22.53 12.27 1.15
C ASP A 100 22.45 12.86 -0.27
N ASP A 101 23.39 12.49 -1.15
CA ASP A 101 23.47 12.91 -2.54
C ASP A 101 22.74 11.98 -3.52
N ALA A 102 22.06 10.94 -3.03
CA ALA A 102 21.33 9.99 -3.88
C ALA A 102 20.22 10.69 -4.65
N THR A 103 19.99 10.19 -5.88
CA THR A 103 18.96 10.67 -6.78
C THR A 103 17.57 10.45 -6.17
N ALA A 104 16.70 11.45 -6.31
CA ALA A 104 15.29 11.35 -5.89
C ALA A 104 14.38 12.15 -6.84
N PRO A 105 13.12 11.73 -7.03
CA PRO A 105 12.16 12.47 -7.82
C PRO A 105 11.72 13.76 -7.12
N GLU A 106 11.15 14.68 -7.89
CA GLU A 106 10.51 15.87 -7.33
C GLU A 106 9.42 15.50 -6.32
N GLY A 107 9.39 16.23 -5.19
CA GLY A 107 8.44 15.96 -4.10
C GLY A 107 8.85 14.85 -3.14
N TRP A 108 10.04 14.28 -3.29
CA TRP A 108 10.57 13.31 -2.32
C TRP A 108 10.83 13.96 -0.96
N SER A 109 10.27 13.36 0.11
CA SER A 109 10.49 13.81 1.49
C SER A 109 11.61 13.02 2.14
N ARG A 110 12.73 13.70 2.44
CA ARG A 110 13.82 13.12 3.25
C ARG A 110 13.45 12.99 4.73
N GLU A 111 12.46 13.78 5.18
CA GLU A 111 11.96 13.75 6.56
C GLU A 111 11.18 12.46 6.86
N MET A 112 10.57 11.84 5.85
CA MET A 112 9.78 10.59 6.03
C MET A 112 10.61 9.53 6.74
N ALA A 113 11.86 9.29 6.32
CA ALA A 113 12.75 8.30 6.91
C ALA A 113 13.01 8.57 8.41
N THR A 114 13.18 9.84 8.78
CA THR A 114 13.37 10.25 10.17
C THR A 114 12.09 10.05 10.99
N CYS A 115 10.94 10.39 10.40
CA CYS A 115 9.64 10.27 11.06
C CYS A 115 9.22 8.83 11.30
N VAL A 116 9.45 7.92 10.34
CA VAL A 116 9.11 6.50 10.53
C VAL A 116 10.06 5.82 11.53
N GLY A 117 11.34 6.21 11.57
CA GLY A 117 12.34 5.66 12.49
C GLY A 117 12.41 4.14 12.42
N ASP A 118 12.26 3.47 13.57
CA ASP A 118 12.27 2.01 13.71
C ASP A 118 10.91 1.35 13.43
N ALA A 119 9.96 2.06 12.79
CA ALA A 119 8.68 1.46 12.39
C ALA A 119 8.78 0.58 11.14
N VAL A 120 9.89 0.62 10.42
CA VAL A 120 10.16 -0.14 9.20
C VAL A 120 11.37 -1.06 9.40
N LEU A 121 11.55 -2.03 8.51
CA LEU A 121 12.74 -2.87 8.49
C LEU A 121 13.98 -2.03 8.10
N ARG A 122 15.19 -2.57 8.31
CA ARG A 122 16.39 -1.97 7.76
C ARG A 122 16.33 -2.01 6.24
N GLY A 123 16.43 -0.86 5.59
CA GLY A 123 16.30 -0.79 4.13
C GLY A 123 16.50 0.61 3.58
N TYR A 124 16.52 0.68 2.25
CA TYR A 124 16.70 1.90 1.48
C TYR A 124 15.81 1.92 0.26
N THR A 125 15.44 3.12 -0.18
CA THR A 125 14.82 3.34 -1.48
C THR A 125 15.86 3.95 -2.42
N ALA A 126 15.87 3.50 -3.65
CA ALA A 126 16.78 4.00 -4.68
C ALA A 126 16.02 4.32 -5.97
N PHE A 127 16.43 5.40 -6.63
CA PHE A 127 15.87 5.87 -7.91
C PHE A 127 16.90 5.80 -9.05
N SER A 128 18.08 5.20 -8.78
CA SER A 128 19.10 4.88 -9.77
C SER A 128 19.69 3.49 -9.49
N ARG A 129 20.28 2.86 -10.51
CA ARG A 129 20.97 1.57 -10.33
C ARG A 129 22.15 1.69 -9.38
N ASP A 130 22.92 2.76 -9.47
CA ASP A 130 24.10 2.98 -8.63
C ASP A 130 23.71 3.12 -7.15
N ASP A 131 22.62 3.85 -6.85
CA ASP A 131 22.10 3.95 -5.49
C ASP A 131 21.52 2.63 -5.00
N ALA A 132 20.85 1.86 -5.86
CA ALA A 132 20.36 0.52 -5.52
C ALA A 132 21.50 -0.45 -5.19
N LEU A 133 22.58 -0.46 -5.97
CA LEU A 133 23.78 -1.28 -5.69
C LEU A 133 24.49 -0.82 -4.41
N ALA A 134 24.54 0.48 -4.13
CA ALA A 134 25.08 1.00 -2.88
C ALA A 134 24.23 0.53 -1.67
N ALA A 135 22.90 0.59 -1.79
CA ALA A 135 21.97 0.10 -0.77
C ALA A 135 22.12 -1.41 -0.51
N VAL A 136 22.23 -2.20 -1.59
CA VAL A 136 22.50 -3.66 -1.47
C VAL A 136 23.80 -3.91 -0.72
N ARG A 137 24.89 -3.24 -1.10
CA ARG A 137 26.20 -3.42 -0.43
C ARG A 137 26.12 -3.20 1.07
N GLU A 138 25.42 -2.15 1.48
CA GLU A 138 25.18 -1.83 2.90
C GLU A 138 24.41 -2.94 3.64
N LEU A 139 23.43 -3.56 2.97
CA LEU A 139 22.56 -4.55 3.59
C LEU A 139 23.19 -5.95 3.63
N LEU A 140 24.02 -6.29 2.65
CA LEU A 140 24.73 -7.58 2.59
C LEU A 140 25.69 -7.79 3.76
N ASP A 141 26.17 -6.71 4.43
CA ASP A 141 26.94 -6.84 5.68
C ASP A 141 26.14 -7.51 6.81
N GLY A 142 24.79 -7.43 6.76
CA GLY A 142 23.88 -8.05 7.70
C GLY A 142 23.28 -9.38 7.22
N GLY A 143 23.63 -9.84 6.01
CA GLY A 143 23.12 -11.08 5.40
C GLY A 143 22.49 -10.87 4.04
N GLU A 144 21.42 -11.60 3.73
CA GLU A 144 20.70 -11.48 2.45
C GLU A 144 19.91 -10.18 2.36
N ALA A 145 19.87 -9.58 1.18
CA ALA A 145 19.01 -8.44 0.89
C ALA A 145 17.81 -8.85 0.00
N ARG A 146 16.72 -8.12 0.10
CA ARG A 146 15.54 -8.27 -0.74
C ARG A 146 15.33 -7.02 -1.57
N ILE A 147 15.35 -7.17 -2.89
CA ILE A 147 15.05 -6.13 -3.87
C ILE A 147 13.58 -6.22 -4.23
N LYS A 148 12.85 -5.11 -4.16
CA LYS A 148 11.41 -5.04 -4.42
C LYS A 148 11.09 -3.93 -5.42
N ARG A 149 10.43 -4.29 -6.50
CA ARG A 149 9.88 -3.28 -7.42
C ARG A 149 8.74 -2.53 -6.75
N CYS A 150 8.72 -1.21 -6.86
CA CYS A 150 7.69 -0.38 -6.24
C CYS A 150 6.32 -0.53 -6.90
N ASP A 151 6.25 -0.95 -8.17
CA ASP A 151 5.03 -1.26 -8.91
C ASP A 151 4.53 -2.70 -8.72
N GLY A 152 5.25 -3.54 -7.94
CA GLY A 152 4.88 -4.92 -7.65
C GLY A 152 3.64 -5.02 -6.75
N ILE A 153 2.74 -5.96 -7.07
CA ILE A 153 1.50 -6.22 -6.33
C ILE A 153 1.46 -7.68 -5.88
N GLY A 154 0.96 -7.91 -4.66
CA GLY A 154 0.71 -9.27 -4.15
C GLY A 154 1.95 -10.15 -4.00
N GLY A 155 3.11 -9.54 -3.71
CA GLY A 155 4.39 -10.24 -3.58
C GLY A 155 5.16 -10.41 -4.90
N GLY A 156 4.60 -9.99 -6.03
CA GLY A 156 5.30 -10.01 -7.31
C GLY A 156 6.42 -8.96 -7.41
N GLY A 157 7.45 -9.24 -8.21
CA GLY A 157 8.56 -8.31 -8.44
C GLY A 157 9.51 -8.17 -7.25
N GLN A 158 9.70 -9.26 -6.49
CA GLN A 158 10.65 -9.33 -5.37
C GLN A 158 11.67 -10.44 -5.61
N GLU A 159 12.94 -10.12 -5.36
CA GLU A 159 14.06 -11.06 -5.48
C GLU A 159 14.96 -10.97 -4.24
N VAL A 160 15.39 -12.12 -3.75
CA VAL A 160 16.39 -12.20 -2.68
C VAL A 160 17.77 -12.33 -3.32
N VAL A 161 18.71 -11.51 -2.89
CA VAL A 161 20.08 -11.45 -3.40
C VAL A 161 21.10 -11.66 -2.28
N ARG A 162 22.21 -12.35 -2.60
CA ARG A 162 23.24 -12.74 -1.66
C ARG A 162 24.58 -12.08 -1.94
N ASP A 163 24.73 -11.53 -3.14
CA ASP A 163 25.92 -10.84 -3.58
C ASP A 163 25.58 -9.74 -4.61
N LEU A 164 26.60 -8.97 -5.00
CA LEU A 164 26.45 -7.87 -5.95
C LEU A 164 26.21 -8.36 -7.38
N ASP A 165 26.68 -9.55 -7.76
CA ASP A 165 26.49 -10.11 -9.09
C ASP A 165 25.03 -10.56 -9.27
N GLU A 166 24.42 -11.18 -8.24
CA GLU A 166 22.97 -11.45 -8.22
C GLU A 166 22.17 -10.16 -8.31
N SER A 167 22.59 -9.14 -7.57
CA SER A 167 21.93 -7.84 -7.55
C SER A 167 21.98 -7.14 -8.91
N ALA A 168 23.12 -7.14 -9.56
CA ALA A 168 23.26 -6.57 -10.90
C ALA A 168 22.32 -7.27 -11.89
N ARG A 169 22.25 -8.61 -11.87
CA ARG A 169 21.33 -9.38 -12.74
C ARG A 169 19.85 -9.04 -12.54
N VAL A 170 19.46 -8.67 -11.31
CA VAL A 170 18.09 -8.22 -10.99
C VAL A 170 17.85 -6.78 -11.46
N LEU A 171 18.86 -5.93 -11.36
CA LEU A 171 18.74 -4.50 -11.66
C LEU A 171 18.94 -4.18 -13.15
N ASP A 172 19.80 -4.91 -13.86
CA ASP A 172 20.15 -4.66 -15.27
C ASP A 172 18.93 -4.59 -16.23
N PRO A 173 17.89 -5.43 -16.08
CA PRO A 173 16.73 -5.39 -16.96
C PRO A 173 15.79 -4.20 -16.71
N LEU A 174 15.99 -3.42 -15.64
CA LEU A 174 15.10 -2.31 -15.29
C LEU A 174 15.31 -1.15 -16.25
N ASP A 175 14.19 -0.52 -16.62
CA ASP A 175 14.21 0.73 -17.39
C ASP A 175 14.59 1.91 -16.50
N ASP A 176 15.55 2.72 -16.94
CA ASP A 176 16.08 3.83 -16.13
C ASP A 176 15.06 4.93 -15.87
N GLU A 177 14.20 5.24 -16.83
CA GLU A 177 13.15 6.26 -16.66
C GLU A 177 12.09 5.77 -15.67
N ALA A 178 11.69 4.50 -15.76
CA ALA A 178 10.75 3.90 -14.82
C ALA A 178 11.36 3.81 -13.41
N LEU A 179 12.67 3.50 -13.29
CA LEU A 179 13.39 3.48 -12.02
C LEU A 179 13.48 4.88 -11.41
N ALA A 180 13.83 5.90 -12.20
CA ALA A 180 13.91 7.28 -11.74
C ALA A 180 12.56 7.84 -11.29
N ALA A 181 11.46 7.40 -11.90
CA ALA A 181 10.11 7.85 -11.56
C ALA A 181 9.48 7.08 -10.39
N GLY A 182 9.67 5.75 -10.34
CA GLY A 182 8.95 4.85 -9.43
C GLY A 182 9.79 4.32 -8.27
N GLY A 183 11.09 4.27 -8.45
CA GLY A 183 12.03 3.73 -7.46
C GLY A 183 12.01 2.20 -7.32
N ILE A 184 12.93 1.73 -6.52
CA ILE A 184 13.06 0.35 -6.06
C ILE A 184 13.38 0.35 -4.56
N VAL A 185 12.87 -0.62 -3.83
CA VAL A 185 13.19 -0.81 -2.41
C VAL A 185 14.20 -1.95 -2.27
N VAL A 186 15.21 -1.72 -1.46
CA VAL A 186 16.17 -2.73 -1.02
C VAL A 186 16.07 -2.81 0.50
N GLU A 187 15.75 -3.96 1.05
CA GLU A 187 15.61 -4.15 2.50
C GLU A 187 16.24 -5.47 2.97
N GLU A 188 16.48 -5.60 4.27
CA GLU A 188 16.91 -6.84 4.88
C GLU A 188 15.94 -7.98 4.57
N ASN A 189 16.46 -9.18 4.26
CA ASN A 189 15.62 -10.35 4.07
C ASN A 189 15.25 -10.99 5.41
N LEU A 190 13.99 -11.38 5.56
CA LEU A 190 13.51 -12.09 6.74
C LEU A 190 13.10 -13.52 6.39
N GLY A 191 13.41 -14.46 7.29
CA GLY A 191 12.88 -15.81 7.32
C GLY A 191 11.66 -15.93 8.24
N ASP A 192 10.87 -17.01 8.08
CA ASP A 192 9.71 -17.35 8.92
C ASP A 192 8.72 -16.18 9.07
N VAL A 193 8.39 -15.54 7.98
CA VAL A 193 7.61 -14.29 7.97
C VAL A 193 6.13 -14.54 8.23
N THR A 194 5.57 -13.79 9.18
CA THR A 194 4.13 -13.56 9.33
C THR A 194 3.82 -12.13 8.89
N THR A 195 2.85 -11.96 8.00
CA THR A 195 2.41 -10.63 7.55
C THR A 195 1.09 -10.27 8.20
N PHE A 196 1.06 -9.12 8.85
CA PHE A 196 -0.14 -8.50 9.39
C PHE A 196 -0.66 -7.45 8.42
N SER A 197 -1.98 -7.32 8.37
CA SER A 197 -2.67 -6.23 7.67
C SER A 197 -3.34 -5.34 8.71
N VAL A 198 -2.96 -4.08 8.76
CA VAL A 198 -3.53 -3.08 9.69
C VAL A 198 -4.14 -1.96 8.87
N GLY A 199 -5.39 -1.58 9.16
CA GLY A 199 -6.03 -0.57 8.33
C GLY A 199 -7.07 0.27 9.03
N LEU A 200 -7.48 1.32 8.32
CA LEU A 200 -8.54 2.26 8.70
C LEU A 200 -9.35 2.61 7.47
N VAL A 201 -10.66 2.46 7.58
CA VAL A 201 -11.63 2.82 6.55
C VAL A 201 -12.63 3.81 7.11
N THR A 202 -12.95 4.84 6.33
CA THR A 202 -13.99 5.83 6.65
C THR A 202 -15.01 5.90 5.51
N ILE A 203 -16.29 5.71 5.82
CA ILE A 203 -17.38 5.76 4.84
C ILE A 203 -18.58 6.46 5.47
N GLY A 204 -19.01 7.58 4.90
CA GLY A 204 -20.23 8.27 5.34
C GLY A 204 -20.21 8.68 6.83
N GLY A 205 -19.06 9.05 7.36
CA GLY A 205 -18.89 9.42 8.77
C GLY A 205 -18.66 8.24 9.72
N LEU A 206 -18.75 6.99 9.24
CA LEU A 206 -18.35 5.81 10.01
C LEU A 206 -16.85 5.57 9.83
N ALA A 207 -16.16 5.25 10.92
CA ALA A 207 -14.78 4.80 10.91
C ALA A 207 -14.71 3.36 11.42
N LEU A 208 -13.93 2.54 10.75
CA LEU A 208 -13.61 1.17 11.12
C LEU A 208 -12.09 0.99 11.02
N SER A 209 -11.45 0.62 12.10
CA SER A 209 -10.07 0.18 12.10
C SER A 209 -9.99 -1.33 12.28
N TYR A 210 -8.93 -1.95 11.77
CA TYR A 210 -8.76 -3.39 11.84
C TYR A 210 -7.30 -3.79 11.92
N CYS A 211 -7.08 -4.99 12.42
CA CYS A 211 -5.84 -5.72 12.30
C CYS A 211 -6.13 -7.18 11.95
N GLY A 212 -5.19 -7.84 11.32
CA GLY A 212 -5.36 -9.25 10.96
C GLY A 212 -4.13 -9.84 10.33
N THR A 213 -4.23 -11.10 9.92
CA THR A 213 -3.15 -11.82 9.24
C THR A 213 -3.51 -12.11 7.80
N GLN A 214 -2.51 -12.05 6.94
CA GLN A 214 -2.63 -12.47 5.55
C GLN A 214 -2.37 -13.98 5.45
N ARG A 215 -3.09 -14.63 4.52
CA ARG A 215 -2.83 -16.01 4.13
C ARG A 215 -2.26 -16.03 2.73
N THR A 216 -1.21 -16.82 2.55
CA THR A 216 -0.61 -17.11 1.26
C THR A 216 -0.85 -18.56 0.88
N VAL A 217 -0.82 -18.85 -0.41
CA VAL A 217 -0.83 -20.21 -0.97
C VAL A 217 0.23 -20.27 -2.06
N ARG A 218 0.80 -21.45 -2.27
CA ARG A 218 1.67 -21.68 -3.42
C ARG A 218 0.84 -21.85 -4.69
N ASN A 219 1.10 -21.01 -5.69
CA ASN A 219 0.47 -21.15 -7.00
C ASN A 219 1.08 -22.33 -7.80
N GLY A 220 0.53 -22.61 -8.99
CA GLY A 220 1.00 -23.69 -9.86
C GLY A 220 2.45 -23.54 -10.36
N HIS A 221 3.08 -22.38 -10.13
CA HIS A 221 4.50 -22.10 -10.44
C HIS A 221 5.40 -22.13 -9.19
N GLY A 222 4.86 -22.54 -8.03
CA GLY A 222 5.61 -22.62 -6.78
C GLY A 222 5.80 -21.31 -6.02
N HIS A 223 5.28 -20.18 -6.52
CA HIS A 223 5.37 -18.88 -5.87
C HIS A 223 4.27 -18.73 -4.81
N GLU A 224 4.60 -18.15 -3.67
CA GLU A 224 3.62 -17.75 -2.68
C GLU A 224 2.84 -16.54 -3.18
N VAL A 225 1.51 -16.66 -3.18
CA VAL A 225 0.59 -15.61 -3.60
C VAL A 225 -0.45 -15.37 -2.52
N TYR A 226 -0.88 -14.13 -2.38
CA TYR A 226 -1.94 -13.75 -1.46
C TYR A 226 -3.24 -14.51 -1.77
N CYS A 227 -3.87 -15.05 -0.72
CA CYS A 227 -5.09 -15.86 -0.82
C CYS A 227 -6.26 -15.28 0.01
N GLY A 228 -6.00 -14.30 0.85
CA GLY A 228 -7.02 -13.67 1.69
C GLY A 228 -6.48 -13.22 3.04
N SER A 229 -7.31 -12.49 3.77
CA SER A 229 -7.01 -12.02 5.13
C SER A 229 -8.11 -12.42 6.09
N THR A 230 -7.72 -12.68 7.34
CA THR A 230 -8.63 -12.72 8.48
C THR A 230 -8.40 -11.43 9.24
N ILE A 231 -9.44 -10.63 9.45
CA ILE A 231 -9.35 -9.33 10.12
C ILE A 231 -10.29 -9.27 11.32
N ASP A 232 -9.79 -8.70 12.41
CA ASP A 232 -10.56 -8.30 13.58
C ASP A 232 -10.80 -6.79 13.47
N CYS A 233 -12.06 -6.38 13.58
CA CYS A 233 -12.49 -5.03 13.30
C CYS A 233 -13.01 -4.33 14.55
N VAL A 234 -12.68 -3.05 14.70
CA VAL A 234 -13.16 -2.19 15.77
C VAL A 234 -13.77 -0.92 15.17
N ARG A 235 -14.98 -0.56 15.61
CA ARG A 235 -15.59 0.72 15.23
C ARG A 235 -14.81 1.88 15.84
N GLY A 236 -14.35 2.80 15.01
CA GLY A 236 -13.49 3.92 15.37
C GLY A 236 -12.17 3.92 14.63
N GLY A 237 -11.32 4.91 14.93
CA GLY A 237 -9.98 5.04 14.35
C GLY A 237 -8.94 4.13 15.02
N PHE A 238 -7.67 4.32 14.65
CA PHE A 238 -6.55 3.55 15.21
C PHE A 238 -6.45 3.62 16.75
N GLU A 239 -6.93 4.69 17.38
CA GLU A 239 -6.97 4.81 18.83
C GLU A 239 -7.92 3.77 19.46
N ALA A 240 -9.09 3.56 18.84
CA ALA A 240 -10.03 2.54 19.29
C ALA A 240 -9.43 1.13 19.13
N LEU A 241 -8.74 0.87 18.01
CA LEU A 241 -8.05 -0.40 17.78
C LEU A 241 -6.93 -0.64 18.80
N ALA A 242 -6.12 0.38 19.10
CA ALA A 242 -5.03 0.29 20.08
C ALA A 242 -5.52 0.06 21.51
N ALA A 243 -6.72 0.56 21.84
CA ALA A 243 -7.36 0.33 23.13
C ALA A 243 -7.99 -1.07 23.27
N HIS A 244 -8.13 -1.81 22.17
CA HIS A 244 -8.69 -3.16 22.20
C HIS A 244 -7.69 -4.18 22.78
N ALA A 245 -8.21 -5.29 23.29
CA ALA A 245 -7.38 -6.37 23.85
C ALA A 245 -6.70 -7.17 22.73
N LEU A 246 -5.53 -6.71 22.30
CA LEU A 246 -4.72 -7.35 21.24
C LEU A 246 -3.63 -8.23 21.85
N ARG A 247 -3.26 -9.31 21.16
CA ARG A 247 -2.04 -10.06 21.42
C ARG A 247 -0.83 -9.14 21.19
N ASP A 248 0.29 -9.42 21.85
CA ASP A 248 1.47 -8.54 21.83
C ASP A 248 2.07 -8.36 20.44
N ASP A 249 2.10 -9.41 19.62
CA ASP A 249 2.57 -9.35 18.24
C ASP A 249 1.67 -8.46 17.36
N VAL A 250 0.35 -8.58 17.51
CA VAL A 250 -0.63 -7.75 16.80
C VAL A 250 -0.57 -6.30 17.29
N ARG A 251 -0.47 -6.09 18.61
CA ARG A 251 -0.29 -4.75 19.20
C ARG A 251 0.93 -4.05 18.63
N ARG A 252 2.07 -4.76 18.54
CA ARG A 252 3.28 -4.22 17.94
C ARG A 252 3.06 -3.81 16.49
N ALA A 253 2.40 -4.65 15.68
CA ALA A 253 2.09 -4.34 14.29
C ALA A 253 1.18 -3.09 14.17
N VAL A 254 0.17 -2.96 15.01
CA VAL A 254 -0.73 -1.79 15.06
C VAL A 254 0.03 -0.53 15.42
N ASP A 255 0.92 -0.57 16.42
CA ASP A 255 1.71 0.60 16.84
C ASP A 255 2.66 1.08 15.74
N LEU A 256 3.32 0.14 15.02
CA LEU A 256 4.19 0.48 13.91
C LEU A 256 3.41 1.08 12.73
N ALA A 257 2.26 0.47 12.38
CA ALA A 257 1.40 0.97 11.31
C ALA A 257 0.87 2.39 11.61
N ARG A 258 0.48 2.67 12.87
CA ARG A 258 0.05 4.02 13.29
C ARG A 258 1.17 5.06 13.15
N ARG A 259 2.38 4.71 13.56
CA ARG A 259 3.56 5.58 13.41
C ARG A 259 3.86 5.86 11.95
N TYR A 260 3.82 4.83 11.13
CA TYR A 260 4.01 4.97 9.68
C TYR A 260 2.92 5.84 9.04
N ASP A 261 1.64 5.63 9.39
CA ASP A 261 0.51 6.43 8.93
C ASP A 261 0.73 7.92 9.25
N ALA A 262 1.05 8.23 10.49
CA ALA A 262 1.30 9.60 10.93
C ALA A 262 2.49 10.23 10.20
N ALA A 263 3.59 9.49 10.04
CA ALA A 263 4.77 9.95 9.32
C ALA A 263 4.47 10.24 7.84
N ALA A 264 3.76 9.34 7.16
CA ALA A 264 3.41 9.50 5.76
C ALA A 264 2.51 10.71 5.51
N LEU A 265 1.50 10.91 6.36
CA LEU A 265 0.59 12.06 6.24
C LEU A 265 1.29 13.40 6.56
N ALA A 266 2.24 13.40 7.50
CA ALA A 266 3.04 14.59 7.83
C ALA A 266 4.05 14.94 6.73
N SER A 267 4.69 13.91 6.14
CA SER A 267 5.77 14.07 5.16
C SER A 267 5.28 14.38 3.74
N TYR A 268 4.02 14.02 3.42
CA TYR A 268 3.43 14.23 2.11
C TYR A 268 2.11 14.99 2.22
N PRO A 269 2.15 16.31 2.45
CA PRO A 269 0.96 17.13 2.53
C PRO A 269 0.17 17.06 1.22
N GLY A 270 -1.16 16.98 1.32
CA GLY A 270 -2.06 16.76 0.19
C GLY A 270 -2.50 15.31 0.00
N VAL A 271 -1.96 14.36 0.77
CA VAL A 271 -2.52 13.01 0.87
C VAL A 271 -3.84 13.07 1.62
N TYR A 272 -4.89 12.49 1.03
CA TYR A 272 -6.14 12.19 1.72
C TYR A 272 -6.70 10.85 1.27
N ALA A 273 -7.29 10.09 2.19
CA ALA A 273 -7.76 8.76 1.89
C ALA A 273 -8.91 8.35 2.81
N SER A 274 -9.93 7.72 2.22
CA SER A 274 -11.00 7.05 2.97
C SER A 274 -10.64 5.63 3.35
N ARG A 275 -9.63 5.04 2.70
CA ARG A 275 -9.10 3.71 2.97
C ARG A 275 -7.59 3.75 3.07
N ARG A 276 -7.08 3.30 4.19
CA ARG A 276 -5.63 3.19 4.47
C ARG A 276 -5.34 1.79 5.01
N ASN A 277 -4.37 1.11 4.42
CA ASN A 277 -3.90 -0.21 4.85
C ASN A 277 -2.38 -0.22 4.87
N TYR A 278 -1.82 -0.95 5.81
CA TYR A 278 -0.39 -1.12 6.05
C TYR A 278 -0.10 -2.59 6.22
N ASP A 279 0.85 -3.09 5.45
CA ASP A 279 1.36 -4.45 5.58
C ASP A 279 2.57 -4.42 6.50
N VAL A 280 2.53 -5.21 7.58
CA VAL A 280 3.58 -5.28 8.59
C VAL A 280 4.13 -6.70 8.64
N ALA A 281 5.43 -6.86 8.45
CA ALA A 281 6.08 -8.15 8.58
C ALA A 281 6.63 -8.35 10.00
N SER A 282 6.53 -9.58 10.47
CA SER A 282 7.28 -10.10 11.61
C SER A 282 8.03 -11.35 11.17
N GLY A 283 9.33 -11.39 11.34
CA GLY A 283 10.17 -12.51 10.89
C GLY A 283 11.54 -12.48 11.54
N ARG A 284 12.40 -13.41 11.15
CA ARG A 284 13.78 -13.51 11.68
C ARG A 284 14.77 -12.98 10.65
N GLY A 285 15.65 -12.09 11.11
CA GLY A 285 16.85 -11.70 10.34
C GLY A 285 17.85 -12.85 10.25
N CYS A 286 18.89 -12.69 9.44
CA CYS A 286 19.95 -13.68 9.28
C CYS A 286 20.69 -14.00 10.59
N ASP A 287 20.69 -13.08 11.56
CA ASP A 287 21.22 -13.24 12.90
C ASP A 287 20.28 -13.99 13.86
N GLY A 288 19.11 -14.45 13.38
CA GLY A 288 18.08 -15.13 14.15
C GLY A 288 17.22 -14.18 15.02
N THR A 289 17.53 -12.87 15.04
CA THR A 289 16.80 -11.89 15.85
C THR A 289 15.43 -11.61 15.23
N LEU A 290 14.40 -11.52 16.08
CA LEU A 290 13.06 -11.13 15.63
C LEU A 290 13.04 -9.66 15.17
N ARG A 291 12.60 -9.44 13.97
CA ARG A 291 12.38 -8.12 13.36
C ARG A 291 10.89 -7.94 13.11
N VAL A 292 10.41 -6.72 13.31
CA VAL A 292 9.03 -6.34 12.97
C VAL A 292 9.06 -4.96 12.34
N GLY A 293 8.46 -4.81 11.17
CA GLY A 293 8.45 -3.51 10.48
C GLY A 293 7.36 -3.43 9.41
N VAL A 294 6.92 -2.20 9.12
CA VAL A 294 6.00 -1.92 8.02
C VAL A 294 6.75 -2.14 6.70
N LEU A 295 6.12 -2.88 5.80
CA LEU A 295 6.64 -3.16 4.45
C LEU A 295 6.19 -2.13 3.43
N GLU A 296 4.92 -1.75 3.51
CA GLU A 296 4.29 -0.81 2.57
C GLU A 296 2.94 -0.32 3.08
N GLN A 297 2.50 0.80 2.53
CA GLN A 297 1.13 1.27 2.59
C GLN A 297 0.36 0.87 1.34
N SER A 298 -0.96 0.80 1.47
CA SER A 298 -1.89 0.64 0.35
C SER A 298 -3.14 1.47 0.59
N TRP A 299 -3.29 2.53 -0.18
CA TRP A 299 -4.43 3.45 -0.09
C TRP A 299 -5.43 3.22 -1.24
N ARG A 300 -5.44 2.04 -1.84
CA ARG A 300 -6.36 1.61 -2.88
C ARG A 300 -7.19 0.42 -2.41
N PRO A 301 -8.35 0.14 -3.04
CA PRO A 301 -9.02 -1.13 -2.84
C PRO A 301 -8.07 -2.31 -3.08
N GLY A 302 -8.04 -3.25 -2.15
CA GLY A 302 -7.12 -4.38 -2.16
C GLY A 302 -7.77 -5.65 -1.62
N GLY A 303 -6.95 -6.64 -1.30
CA GLY A 303 -7.42 -7.96 -0.86
C GLY A 303 -8.31 -7.94 0.38
N ALA A 304 -8.06 -7.04 1.33
CA ALA A 304 -8.86 -6.90 2.54
C ALA A 304 -10.19 -6.16 2.31
N SER A 305 -10.37 -5.44 1.18
CA SER A 305 -11.49 -4.51 1.01
C SER A 305 -12.87 -5.16 1.04
N GLY A 306 -12.98 -6.42 0.62
CA GLY A 306 -14.23 -7.17 0.75
C GLY A 306 -14.62 -7.39 2.21
N ALA A 307 -13.66 -7.78 3.05
CA ALA A 307 -13.88 -7.98 4.48
C ALA A 307 -14.12 -6.65 5.22
N GLU A 308 -13.41 -5.58 4.84
CA GLU A 308 -13.59 -4.22 5.37
C GLU A 308 -15.05 -3.75 5.19
N VAL A 309 -15.57 -3.86 3.97
CA VAL A 309 -16.94 -3.42 3.65
C VAL A 309 -17.97 -4.29 4.34
N LEU A 310 -17.79 -5.62 4.39
CA LEU A 310 -18.67 -6.52 5.12
C LEU A 310 -18.71 -6.20 6.62
N ALA A 311 -17.58 -5.83 7.24
CA ALA A 311 -17.53 -5.47 8.64
C ALA A 311 -18.21 -4.12 8.94
N ILE A 312 -18.27 -3.20 7.97
CA ILE A 312 -18.99 -1.93 8.14
C ILE A 312 -20.50 -2.13 8.00
N GLU A 313 -20.94 -3.09 7.15
CA GLU A 313 -22.36 -3.43 6.99
C GLU A 313 -22.96 -4.09 8.24
N ALA A 314 -22.13 -4.80 9.05
CA ALA A 314 -22.56 -5.51 10.27
C ALA A 314 -22.74 -4.56 11.47
#